data_74c0e9e80c8e5adf2dcd2afc59d9443a
#
_entry.id   74c0e9e80c8e5adf2dcd2afc59d9443a
#
_cell.length_a   1.000
_cell.length_b   1.000
_cell.length_c   1.000
_cell.angle_alpha   90.00
_cell.angle_beta   90.00
_cell.angle_gamma   90.00
#
_symmetry.space_group_name_H-M   'P 1'
#
loop_
_entity.id
_entity.type
_entity.pdbx_description
1 polymer ?
#
loop_
_entity_poly.entity_id
_entity_poly.type
_entity_poly.pdbx_seq_one_letter_code
_entity_poly.pdbx_strand_id
1 'polypeptide(L)'
;PIIATVLYEMKRLQRKRWMNGWLLVMLLSVAPHTLSYAEDAIPRRVLVGLNLFPNILSVTKGGTAQQTGSDEIELLVVYQKEAKQAKVLADKLRKTTKKINRRKVVVTEISAGSLFSQQHSAGIFLSEKISSAMFRDISNYAITQGALLFSSFEGDVEEGAMVGLDVRSKIRPFLNLTSLERAGLKINPTLLRMCRTVEEN
;
A
#
# COMPACT_ATOMS: atom_id res chain seq x y z
N PRO A 1 -0.86 -16.51 82.61
CA PRO A 1 0.00 -15.65 81.75
C PRO A 1 0.29 -16.32 80.39
N ILE A 2 0.42 -17.64 80.29
CA ILE A 2 0.88 -18.37 79.10
C ILE A 2 -0.13 -18.30 77.94
N ILE A 3 -1.42 -18.33 78.21
CA ILE A 3 -2.50 -18.32 77.17
C ILE A 3 -2.56 -16.98 76.40
N ALA A 4 -2.29 -15.87 77.09
CA ALA A 4 -2.28 -14.54 76.42
C ALA A 4 -1.16 -14.35 75.43
N THR A 5 0.00 -14.94 75.69
CA THR A 5 1.19 -14.88 74.80
C THR A 5 0.97 -15.68 73.54
N VAL A 6 0.37 -16.88 73.64
CA VAL A 6 0.09 -17.74 72.49
C VAL A 6 -0.95 -17.10 71.55
N LEU A 7 -2.01 -16.47 72.10
CA LEU A 7 -3.01 -15.78 71.31
C LEU A 7 -2.47 -14.52 70.59
N TYR A 8 -1.48 -13.82 71.22
CA TYR A 8 -0.84 -12.67 70.58
C TYR A 8 0.05 -13.09 69.40
N GLU A 9 0.81 -14.16 69.56
CA GLU A 9 1.65 -14.67 68.47
C GLU A 9 0.82 -15.21 67.29
N MET A 10 -0.30 -15.90 67.55
CA MET A 10 -1.19 -16.37 66.46
C MET A 10 -1.82 -15.19 65.67
N LYS A 11 -2.23 -14.10 66.32
CA LYS A 11 -2.72 -12.92 65.64
C LYS A 11 -1.66 -12.19 64.82
N ARG A 12 -0.41 -12.21 65.25
CA ARG A 12 0.72 -11.63 64.53
C ARG A 12 1.06 -12.41 63.26
N LEU A 13 0.96 -13.74 63.28
CA LEU A 13 1.18 -14.60 62.13
C LEU A 13 0.07 -14.49 61.09
N GLN A 14 -1.19 -14.34 61.52
CA GLN A 14 -2.31 -14.11 60.59
C GLN A 14 -2.19 -12.77 59.88
N ARG A 15 -1.77 -11.68 60.53
CA ARG A 15 -1.57 -10.37 59.86
C ARG A 15 -0.47 -10.42 58.80
N LYS A 16 0.65 -11.13 59.05
CA LYS A 16 1.73 -11.30 58.05
C LYS A 16 1.27 -12.07 56.79
N ARG A 17 0.43 -13.09 56.94
CA ARG A 17 -0.10 -13.86 55.84
C ARG A 17 -1.07 -13.03 54.97
N TRP A 18 -1.88 -12.15 55.55
CA TRP A 18 -2.80 -11.27 54.81
C TRP A 18 -2.06 -10.17 54.05
N MET A 19 -1.02 -9.58 54.63
CA MET A 19 -0.22 -8.55 53.95
C MET A 19 0.52 -9.11 52.75
N ASN A 20 1.06 -10.33 52.82
CA ASN A 20 1.72 -10.95 51.66
C ASN A 20 0.74 -11.40 50.58
N GLY A 21 -0.48 -11.74 50.89
CA GLY A 21 -1.53 -12.10 49.93
C GLY A 21 -2.02 -10.89 49.11
N TRP A 22 -2.12 -9.73 49.71
CA TRP A 22 -2.55 -8.51 49.02
C TRP A 22 -1.45 -7.93 48.11
N LEU A 23 -0.16 -8.07 48.48
CA LEU A 23 0.96 -7.68 47.62
C LEU A 23 1.08 -8.57 46.37
N LEU A 24 0.73 -9.83 46.46
CA LEU A 24 0.75 -10.77 45.33
C LEU A 24 -0.41 -10.55 44.36
N VAL A 25 -1.55 -10.11 44.84
CA VAL A 25 -2.73 -9.77 43.98
C VAL A 25 -2.50 -8.44 43.25
N MET A 26 -1.80 -7.47 43.86
CA MET A 26 -1.48 -6.19 43.19
C MET A 26 -0.41 -6.34 42.08
N LEU A 27 0.46 -7.35 42.14
CA LEU A 27 1.48 -7.60 41.11
C LEU A 27 0.93 -8.30 39.86
N LEU A 28 -0.25 -8.93 39.93
CA LEU A 28 -0.87 -9.59 38.77
C LEU A 28 -1.75 -8.66 37.91
N SER A 29 -1.98 -7.41 38.33
CA SER A 29 -2.85 -6.47 37.59
C SER A 29 -2.10 -5.55 36.62
N VAL A 30 -0.78 -5.66 36.53
CA VAL A 30 -0.01 -5.04 35.44
C VAL A 30 0.16 -6.08 34.33
N ALA A 31 -0.97 -6.51 33.76
CA ALA A 31 -0.92 -7.09 32.43
C ALA A 31 -0.36 -6.00 31.49
N PRO A 32 0.75 -6.24 30.78
CA PRO A 32 1.10 -5.35 29.69
C PRO A 32 -0.10 -5.36 28.75
N HIS A 33 -0.82 -4.24 28.68
CA HIS A 33 -1.65 -3.98 27.54
C HIS A 33 -0.65 -3.89 26.37
N THR A 34 -0.34 -5.03 25.78
CA THR A 34 0.16 -5.06 24.43
C THR A 34 -0.92 -4.37 23.63
N LEU A 35 -0.71 -3.06 23.38
CA LEU A 35 -1.36 -2.39 22.28
C LEU A 35 -1.02 -3.27 21.08
N SER A 36 -1.93 -4.21 20.78
CA SER A 36 -1.99 -4.83 19.49
C SER A 36 -2.28 -3.66 18.56
N TYR A 37 -1.20 -3.04 18.06
CA TYR A 37 -1.30 -2.31 16.80
C TYR A 37 -1.78 -3.39 15.86
N ALA A 38 -3.07 -3.34 15.53
CA ALA A 38 -3.57 -4.00 14.36
C ALA A 38 -2.68 -3.44 13.25
N GLU A 39 -1.69 -4.22 12.84
CA GLU A 39 -0.90 -3.95 11.65
C GLU A 39 -1.95 -3.87 10.56
N ASP A 40 -2.23 -2.63 10.09
CA ASP A 40 -3.32 -2.38 9.15
C ASP A 40 -3.08 -3.28 7.95
N ALA A 41 -3.83 -4.37 7.89
CA ALA A 41 -3.63 -5.40 6.88
C ALA A 41 -3.87 -4.74 5.53
N ILE A 42 -2.84 -4.74 4.67
CA ILE A 42 -2.91 -4.15 3.33
C ILE A 42 -4.18 -4.65 2.63
N PRO A 43 -5.09 -3.77 2.19
CA PRO A 43 -6.34 -4.16 1.59
C PRO A 43 -6.12 -5.14 0.42
N ARG A 44 -6.91 -6.23 0.38
CA ARG A 44 -6.78 -7.27 -0.66
C ARG A 44 -6.81 -6.69 -2.08
N ARG A 45 -7.63 -5.66 -2.32
CA ARG A 45 -7.68 -4.97 -3.62
C ARG A 45 -6.33 -4.36 -4.03
N VAL A 46 -5.57 -3.81 -3.08
CA VAL A 46 -4.23 -3.25 -3.34
C VAL A 46 -3.25 -4.34 -3.74
N LEU A 47 -3.31 -5.50 -3.06
CA LEU A 47 -2.46 -6.66 -3.41
C LEU A 47 -2.80 -7.23 -4.79
N VAL A 48 -4.09 -7.27 -5.15
CA VAL A 48 -4.52 -7.69 -6.49
C VAL A 48 -4.06 -6.70 -7.54
N GLY A 49 -4.21 -5.39 -7.30
CA GLY A 49 -3.72 -4.32 -8.16
C GLY A 49 -2.21 -4.40 -8.38
N LEU A 50 -1.45 -4.60 -7.30
CA LEU A 50 0.00 -4.74 -7.36
C LEU A 50 0.45 -5.90 -8.26
N ASN A 51 -0.27 -7.02 -8.25
CA ASN A 51 0.02 -8.17 -9.12
C ASN A 51 -0.36 -7.92 -10.59
N LEU A 52 -1.40 -7.11 -10.84
CA LEU A 52 -1.84 -6.77 -12.19
C LEU A 52 -1.00 -5.67 -12.84
N PHE A 53 -0.49 -4.74 -12.05
CA PHE A 53 0.24 -3.56 -12.52
C PHE A 53 1.37 -3.87 -13.52
N PRO A 54 2.36 -4.76 -13.21
CA PRO A 54 3.43 -5.08 -14.16
C PRO A 54 2.92 -5.81 -15.40
N ASN A 55 1.87 -6.62 -15.29
CA ASN A 55 1.28 -7.32 -16.43
C ASN A 55 0.62 -6.35 -17.41
N ILE A 56 -0.12 -5.36 -16.90
CA ILE A 56 -0.72 -4.32 -17.74
C ILE A 56 0.37 -3.47 -18.39
N LEU A 57 1.38 -3.06 -17.62
CA LEU A 57 2.50 -2.30 -18.16
C LEU A 57 3.24 -3.08 -19.27
N SER A 58 3.37 -4.40 -19.16
CA SER A 58 4.05 -5.23 -20.17
C SER A 58 3.35 -5.24 -21.53
N VAL A 59 2.03 -5.02 -21.56
CA VAL A 59 1.20 -4.99 -22.79
C VAL A 59 0.80 -3.58 -23.20
N THR A 60 1.25 -2.56 -22.45
CA THR A 60 1.09 -1.14 -22.78
C THR A 60 2.25 -0.71 -23.67
N LYS A 61 1.96 0.07 -24.71
CA LYS A 61 2.95 0.64 -25.64
C LYS A 61 2.91 2.17 -25.56
N GLY A 62 4.01 2.82 -25.89
CA GLY A 62 4.13 4.28 -25.87
C GLY A 62 4.67 4.79 -24.54
N GLY A 63 4.53 6.09 -24.32
CA GLY A 63 5.09 6.77 -23.16
C GLY A 63 6.59 7.04 -23.27
N THR A 64 7.02 8.15 -22.65
CA THR A 64 8.40 8.64 -22.78
C THR A 64 9.40 7.68 -22.12
N ALA A 65 9.10 7.17 -20.96
CA ALA A 65 9.99 6.29 -20.22
C ALA A 65 10.19 4.91 -20.86
N GLN A 66 9.23 4.45 -21.68
CA GLN A 66 9.39 3.19 -22.44
C GLN A 66 10.22 3.37 -23.70
N GLN A 67 10.36 4.59 -24.21
CA GLN A 67 11.07 4.93 -25.44
C GLN A 67 12.56 5.27 -25.22
N THR A 68 12.99 5.50 -24.00
CA THR A 68 14.36 5.97 -23.68
C THR A 68 15.49 5.00 -24.00
N GLY A 69 15.20 3.80 -24.52
CA GLY A 69 16.24 2.82 -24.88
C GLY A 69 17.05 2.26 -23.69
N SER A 70 16.71 2.63 -22.47
CA SER A 70 17.35 2.11 -21.26
C SER A 70 17.07 0.62 -21.08
N ASP A 71 18.06 -0.14 -20.65
CA ASP A 71 17.91 -1.56 -20.27
C ASP A 71 17.12 -1.76 -18.96
N GLU A 72 16.75 -0.67 -18.30
CA GLU A 72 16.00 -0.68 -17.06
C GLU A 72 14.63 0.00 -17.22
N ILE A 73 13.67 -0.46 -16.43
CA ILE A 73 12.33 0.11 -16.28
C ILE A 73 12.16 0.51 -14.83
N GLU A 74 11.93 1.78 -14.57
CA GLU A 74 11.65 2.26 -13.22
C GLU A 74 10.15 2.23 -12.94
N LEU A 75 9.78 1.62 -11.79
CA LEU A 75 8.44 1.59 -11.22
C LEU A 75 8.44 2.29 -9.87
N LEU A 76 7.53 3.23 -9.69
CA LEU A 76 7.40 4.00 -8.45
C LEU A 76 6.21 3.49 -7.65
N VAL A 77 6.43 3.20 -6.36
CA VAL A 77 5.36 2.93 -5.39
C VAL A 77 5.20 4.19 -4.55
N VAL A 78 4.10 4.90 -4.78
CA VAL A 78 3.87 6.24 -4.22
C VAL A 78 3.00 6.16 -2.99
N TYR A 79 3.40 6.90 -1.93
CA TYR A 79 2.65 7.05 -0.69
C TYR A 79 2.54 8.52 -0.29
N GLN A 80 1.51 8.86 0.50
CA GLN A 80 1.33 10.18 1.10
C GLN A 80 1.60 10.14 2.61
N LYS A 81 1.15 9.09 3.29
CA LYS A 81 1.25 8.94 4.75
C LYS A 81 1.87 7.59 5.16
N GLU A 82 1.53 6.52 4.46
CA GLU A 82 1.82 5.13 4.85
C GLU A 82 3.13 4.60 4.22
N ALA A 83 4.27 5.21 4.60
CA ALA A 83 5.59 4.81 4.09
C ALA A 83 5.91 3.32 4.34
N LYS A 84 5.50 2.77 5.49
CA LYS A 84 5.72 1.36 5.82
C LYS A 84 4.98 0.43 4.85
N GLN A 85 3.71 0.75 4.54
CA GLN A 85 2.92 0.01 3.57
C GLN A 85 3.55 0.07 2.18
N ALA A 86 3.96 1.25 1.73
CA ALA A 86 4.63 1.43 0.45
C ALA A 86 5.90 0.59 0.34
N LYS A 87 6.72 0.54 1.41
CA LYS A 87 7.92 -0.30 1.47
C LYS A 87 7.58 -1.79 1.31
N VAL A 88 6.57 -2.29 2.04
CA VAL A 88 6.14 -3.70 1.94
C VAL A 88 5.69 -4.03 0.51
N LEU A 89 4.91 -3.14 -0.13
CA LEU A 89 4.44 -3.31 -1.51
C LEU A 89 5.60 -3.26 -2.51
N ALA A 90 6.52 -2.32 -2.36
CA ALA A 90 7.71 -2.21 -3.20
C ALA A 90 8.60 -3.46 -3.08
N ASP A 91 8.84 -3.97 -1.87
CA ASP A 91 9.61 -5.18 -1.64
C ASP A 91 8.93 -6.41 -2.26
N LYS A 92 7.59 -6.49 -2.19
CA LYS A 92 6.83 -7.55 -2.86
C LYS A 92 6.98 -7.44 -4.37
N LEU A 93 6.84 -6.25 -4.94
CA LEU A 93 6.98 -6.02 -6.38
C LEU A 93 8.40 -6.35 -6.86
N ARG A 94 9.45 -5.95 -6.13
CA ARG A 94 10.86 -6.33 -6.40
C ARG A 94 11.08 -7.85 -6.42
N LYS A 95 10.38 -8.59 -5.54
CA LYS A 95 10.48 -10.05 -5.47
C LYS A 95 9.78 -10.74 -6.64
N THR A 96 8.61 -10.26 -7.03
CA THR A 96 7.76 -10.91 -8.04
C THR A 96 8.06 -10.49 -9.47
N THR A 97 8.58 -9.27 -9.68
CA THR A 97 8.77 -8.70 -11.02
C THR A 97 10.22 -8.29 -11.23
N LYS A 98 11.00 -9.16 -11.87
CA LYS A 98 12.42 -8.91 -12.15
C LYS A 98 12.64 -8.25 -13.51
N LYS A 99 11.79 -8.57 -14.48
CA LYS A 99 11.89 -8.06 -15.86
C LYS A 99 10.50 -7.80 -16.44
N ILE A 100 10.39 -6.78 -17.26
CA ILE A 100 9.24 -6.48 -18.13
C ILE A 100 9.80 -6.29 -19.55
N ASN A 101 9.27 -7.03 -20.53
CA ASN A 101 9.71 -6.95 -21.93
C ASN A 101 11.24 -7.03 -22.09
N ARG A 102 11.90 -7.97 -21.38
CA ARG A 102 13.35 -8.23 -21.30
C ARG A 102 14.16 -7.16 -20.56
N ARG A 103 13.60 -6.01 -20.23
CA ARG A 103 14.25 -4.93 -19.47
C ARG A 103 14.19 -5.24 -17.98
N LYS A 104 15.25 -4.92 -17.24
CA LYS A 104 15.34 -5.07 -15.79
C LYS A 104 14.38 -4.09 -15.10
N VAL A 105 13.68 -4.54 -14.08
CA VAL A 105 12.78 -3.69 -13.29
C VAL A 105 13.52 -3.17 -12.05
N VAL A 106 13.48 -1.85 -11.88
CA VAL A 106 13.90 -1.14 -10.68
C VAL A 106 12.63 -0.61 -10.01
N VAL A 107 12.47 -0.87 -8.71
CA VAL A 107 11.30 -0.41 -7.96
C VAL A 107 11.74 0.51 -6.84
N THR A 108 11.17 1.70 -6.79
CA THR A 108 11.46 2.72 -5.78
C THR A 108 10.18 3.10 -5.04
N GLU A 109 10.20 3.08 -3.71
CA GLU A 109 9.16 3.71 -2.91
C GLU A 109 9.47 5.20 -2.72
N ILE A 110 8.47 6.05 -2.93
CA ILE A 110 8.65 7.50 -2.89
C ILE A 110 7.43 8.22 -2.31
N SER A 111 7.68 9.30 -1.56
CA SER A 111 6.58 10.14 -1.09
C SER A 111 5.93 10.91 -2.25
N ALA A 112 4.63 11.17 -2.15
CA ALA A 112 3.88 11.92 -3.16
C ALA A 112 4.49 13.32 -3.41
N GLY A 113 5.01 13.98 -2.37
CA GLY A 113 5.67 15.27 -2.51
C GLY A 113 6.99 15.23 -3.26
N SER A 114 7.74 14.12 -3.16
CA SER A 114 9.03 13.95 -3.84
C SER A 114 8.89 13.40 -5.27
N LEU A 115 7.70 12.93 -5.65
CA LEU A 115 7.43 12.34 -6.97
C LEU A 115 7.78 13.30 -8.11
N PHE A 116 7.47 14.57 -7.96
CA PHE A 116 7.61 15.59 -9.02
C PHE A 116 9.05 15.92 -9.39
N SER A 117 10.02 15.50 -8.60
CA SER A 117 11.45 15.60 -8.92
C SER A 117 12.02 14.39 -9.66
N GLN A 118 11.22 13.31 -9.81
CA GLN A 118 11.63 12.13 -10.55
C GLN A 118 11.48 12.36 -12.05
N GLN A 119 12.25 11.62 -12.85
CA GLN A 119 12.17 11.64 -14.30
C GLN A 119 12.18 10.19 -14.83
N HIS A 120 11.49 9.98 -15.96
CA HIS A 120 11.56 8.73 -16.72
C HIS A 120 11.01 7.46 -16.05
N SER A 121 10.11 7.58 -15.07
CA SER A 121 9.40 6.39 -14.57
C SER A 121 8.45 5.82 -15.64
N ALA A 122 8.41 4.50 -15.80
CA ALA A 122 7.49 3.84 -16.71
C ALA A 122 6.10 3.63 -16.10
N GLY A 123 6.03 3.52 -14.78
CA GLY A 123 4.77 3.30 -14.09
C GLY A 123 4.79 3.76 -12.64
N ILE A 124 3.63 4.20 -12.19
CA ILE A 124 3.35 4.73 -10.85
C ILE A 124 2.22 3.90 -10.26
N PHE A 125 2.46 3.32 -9.09
CA PHE A 125 1.48 2.57 -8.31
C PHE A 125 1.16 3.30 -7.02
N LEU A 126 -0.11 3.61 -6.75
CA LEU A 126 -0.53 4.23 -5.50
C LEU A 126 -0.69 3.16 -4.41
N SER A 127 0.08 3.27 -3.33
CA SER A 127 0.06 2.31 -2.23
C SER A 127 -1.12 2.51 -1.28
N GLU A 128 -1.67 3.71 -1.23
CA GLU A 128 -2.79 4.13 -0.39
C GLU A 128 -3.70 5.10 -1.14
N LYS A 129 -4.90 5.36 -0.60
CA LYS A 129 -5.77 6.42 -1.12
C LYS A 129 -5.11 7.78 -0.86
N ILE A 130 -4.83 8.49 -1.92
CA ILE A 130 -4.21 9.82 -1.89
C ILE A 130 -5.32 10.89 -1.76
N SER A 131 -5.01 12.05 -1.14
CA SER A 131 -5.95 13.18 -1.10
C SER A 131 -6.26 13.68 -2.51
N SER A 132 -7.50 14.11 -2.77
CA SER A 132 -7.95 14.50 -4.12
C SER A 132 -7.09 15.60 -4.76
N ALA A 133 -6.59 16.56 -3.97
CA ALA A 133 -5.70 17.60 -4.50
C ALA A 133 -4.38 17.00 -5.00
N MET A 134 -3.70 16.23 -4.16
CA MET A 134 -2.43 15.57 -4.50
C MET A 134 -2.62 14.53 -5.61
N PHE A 135 -3.76 13.83 -5.64
CA PHE A 135 -4.08 12.86 -6.69
C PHE A 135 -4.14 13.51 -8.07
N ARG A 136 -4.78 14.69 -8.20
CA ARG A 136 -4.81 15.45 -9.46
C ARG A 136 -3.42 15.84 -9.93
N ASP A 137 -2.56 16.27 -9.01
CA ASP A 137 -1.18 16.64 -9.34
C ASP A 137 -0.40 15.42 -9.82
N ILE A 138 -0.55 14.26 -9.16
CA ILE A 138 0.07 12.99 -9.56
C ILE A 138 -0.45 12.54 -10.92
N SER A 139 -1.78 12.64 -11.18
CA SER A 139 -2.37 12.28 -12.47
C SER A 139 -1.83 13.13 -13.61
N ASN A 140 -1.77 14.45 -13.42
CA ASN A 140 -1.19 15.36 -14.41
C ASN A 140 0.30 15.09 -14.64
N TYR A 141 1.05 14.83 -13.57
CA TYR A 141 2.45 14.45 -13.67
C TYR A 141 2.63 13.16 -14.49
N ALA A 142 1.85 12.11 -14.17
CA ALA A 142 1.90 10.83 -14.87
C ALA A 142 1.59 10.99 -16.37
N ILE A 143 0.59 11.80 -16.72
CA ILE A 143 0.24 12.14 -18.10
C ILE A 143 1.42 12.83 -18.78
N THR A 144 1.99 13.85 -18.17
CA THR A 144 3.12 14.63 -18.72
C THR A 144 4.37 13.77 -18.94
N GLN A 145 4.63 12.84 -18.03
CA GLN A 145 5.78 11.91 -18.12
C GLN A 145 5.51 10.72 -19.04
N GLY A 146 4.28 10.52 -19.52
CA GLY A 146 3.90 9.30 -20.23
C GLY A 146 4.08 8.04 -19.38
N ALA A 147 3.88 8.14 -18.07
CA ALA A 147 4.00 7.06 -17.10
C ALA A 147 2.63 6.44 -16.81
N LEU A 148 2.53 5.10 -16.75
CA LEU A 148 1.26 4.42 -16.45
C LEU A 148 0.88 4.62 -14.97
N LEU A 149 -0.16 5.40 -14.69
CA LEU A 149 -0.70 5.57 -13.33
C LEU A 149 -1.71 4.47 -13.00
N PHE A 150 -1.41 3.68 -11.96
CA PHE A 150 -2.28 2.64 -11.46
C PHE A 150 -2.77 2.98 -10.04
N SER A 151 -4.08 2.94 -9.85
CA SER A 151 -4.71 3.04 -8.53
C SER A 151 -5.68 1.87 -8.28
N SER A 152 -5.58 1.27 -7.09
CA SER A 152 -6.53 0.25 -6.66
C SER A 152 -7.76 0.84 -5.95
N PHE A 153 -7.85 2.15 -5.77
CA PHE A 153 -8.90 2.80 -4.98
C PHE A 153 -10.08 3.19 -5.85
N GLU A 154 -11.28 3.07 -5.27
CA GLU A 154 -12.54 3.37 -5.94
C GLU A 154 -12.64 4.87 -6.26
N GLY A 155 -13.16 5.19 -7.45
CA GLY A 155 -13.29 6.55 -7.96
C GLY A 155 -12.04 7.08 -8.65
N ASP A 156 -10.84 6.55 -8.38
CA ASP A 156 -9.60 7.12 -8.90
C ASP A 156 -9.48 7.02 -10.43
N VAL A 157 -10.07 5.98 -11.04
CA VAL A 157 -10.07 5.83 -12.51
C VAL A 157 -10.95 6.87 -13.16
N GLU A 158 -12.11 7.12 -12.58
CA GLU A 158 -13.04 8.17 -13.01
C GLU A 158 -12.45 9.57 -12.79
N GLU A 159 -11.59 9.73 -11.78
CA GLU A 159 -10.90 10.98 -11.46
C GLU A 159 -9.58 11.18 -12.22
N GLY A 160 -9.16 10.22 -13.09
CA GLY A 160 -8.00 10.38 -13.96
C GLY A 160 -6.86 9.37 -13.80
N ALA A 161 -6.93 8.38 -12.90
CA ALA A 161 -6.00 7.27 -12.96
C ALA A 161 -6.19 6.49 -14.26
N MET A 162 -5.11 6.16 -14.93
CA MET A 162 -5.17 5.46 -16.22
C MET A 162 -5.68 4.04 -16.10
N VAL A 163 -5.34 3.38 -14.99
CA VAL A 163 -5.69 1.99 -14.71
C VAL A 163 -6.08 1.82 -13.25
N GLY A 164 -7.09 0.99 -13.02
CA GLY A 164 -7.51 0.55 -11.70
C GLY A 164 -8.20 -0.79 -11.73
N LEU A 165 -9.05 -1.03 -10.74
CA LEU A 165 -9.79 -2.28 -10.57
C LEU A 165 -11.29 -2.03 -10.51
N ASP A 166 -12.04 -2.74 -11.38
CA ASP A 166 -13.48 -2.93 -11.22
C ASP A 166 -13.69 -4.20 -10.36
N VAL A 167 -14.29 -4.03 -9.18
CA VAL A 167 -14.48 -5.10 -8.16
C VAL A 167 -15.98 -5.30 -7.90
N ARG A 168 -16.80 -5.41 -8.94
CA ARG A 168 -18.24 -5.69 -8.80
C ARG A 168 -18.52 -7.19 -8.73
N SER A 169 -18.90 -7.80 -9.82
CA SER A 169 -19.18 -9.24 -9.90
C SER A 169 -17.93 -10.09 -10.13
N LYS A 170 -16.94 -9.53 -10.81
CA LYS A 170 -15.62 -10.11 -11.08
C LYS A 170 -14.56 -9.03 -10.95
N ILE A 171 -13.36 -9.41 -10.52
CA ILE A 171 -12.22 -8.49 -10.53
C ILE A 171 -11.67 -8.44 -11.96
N ARG A 172 -11.67 -7.24 -12.55
CA ARG A 172 -11.10 -6.98 -13.87
C ARG A 172 -10.42 -5.61 -13.90
N PRO A 173 -9.48 -5.38 -14.83
CA PRO A 173 -8.90 -4.05 -15.02
C PRO A 173 -9.97 -3.05 -15.43
N PHE A 174 -9.83 -1.82 -14.92
CA PHE A 174 -10.66 -0.68 -15.27
C PHE A 174 -9.75 0.40 -15.86
N LEU A 175 -10.07 0.90 -17.04
CA LEU A 175 -9.21 1.78 -17.82
C LEU A 175 -9.91 3.11 -18.07
N ASN A 176 -9.18 4.21 -17.88
CA ASN A 176 -9.54 5.54 -18.37
C ASN A 176 -8.83 5.76 -19.71
N LEU A 177 -9.62 5.69 -20.80
CA LEU A 177 -9.07 5.77 -22.16
C LEU A 177 -8.56 7.18 -22.47
N THR A 178 -9.25 8.22 -21.99
CA THR A 178 -8.85 9.62 -22.16
C THR A 178 -7.49 9.88 -21.48
N SER A 179 -7.31 9.43 -20.24
CA SER A 179 -6.04 9.60 -19.52
C SER A 179 -4.89 8.83 -20.20
N LEU A 180 -5.16 7.62 -20.69
CA LEU A 180 -4.17 6.82 -21.44
C LEU A 180 -3.76 7.53 -22.75
N GLU A 181 -4.71 8.04 -23.52
CA GLU A 181 -4.46 8.75 -24.76
C GLU A 181 -3.64 10.03 -24.52
N ARG A 182 -4.02 10.83 -23.52
CA ARG A 182 -3.28 12.05 -23.12
C ARG A 182 -1.83 11.76 -22.71
N ALA A 183 -1.58 10.60 -22.13
CA ALA A 183 -0.23 10.15 -21.77
C ALA A 183 0.54 9.52 -22.95
N GLY A 184 -0.07 9.41 -24.14
CA GLY A 184 0.51 8.73 -25.29
C GLY A 184 0.67 7.22 -25.10
N LEU A 185 -0.12 6.62 -24.22
CA LEU A 185 -0.11 5.20 -23.90
C LEU A 185 -1.20 4.46 -24.69
N LYS A 186 -0.84 3.29 -25.24
CA LYS A 186 -1.75 2.44 -26.01
C LYS A 186 -1.82 1.05 -25.39
N ILE A 187 -3.01 0.61 -25.04
CA ILE A 187 -3.28 -0.73 -24.51
C ILE A 187 -3.49 -1.70 -25.66
N ASN A 188 -2.97 -2.92 -25.51
CA ASN A 188 -3.19 -3.99 -26.46
C ASN A 188 -4.71 -4.25 -26.65
N PRO A 189 -5.24 -4.31 -27.90
CA PRO A 189 -6.65 -4.51 -28.17
C PRO A 189 -7.26 -5.78 -27.55
N THR A 190 -6.44 -6.83 -27.35
CA THR A 190 -6.90 -8.07 -26.72
C THR A 190 -7.17 -7.86 -25.23
N LEU A 191 -6.30 -7.11 -24.52
CA LEU A 191 -6.56 -6.75 -23.13
C LEU A 191 -7.74 -5.80 -23.00
N LEU A 192 -7.85 -4.82 -23.90
CA LEU A 192 -8.93 -3.83 -23.89
C LEU A 192 -10.33 -4.48 -23.89
N ARG A 193 -10.52 -5.57 -24.64
CA ARG A 193 -11.78 -6.32 -24.68
C ARG A 193 -12.16 -6.99 -23.35
N MET A 194 -11.21 -7.21 -22.46
CA MET A 194 -11.44 -7.83 -21.15
C MET A 194 -11.59 -6.81 -20.03
N CYS A 195 -11.34 -5.55 -20.28
CA CYS A 195 -11.40 -4.47 -19.33
C CYS A 195 -12.77 -3.79 -19.30
N ARG A 196 -13.08 -3.15 -18.18
CA ARG A 196 -14.06 -2.06 -18.17
C ARG A 196 -13.35 -0.78 -18.62
N THR A 197 -14.05 0.08 -19.32
CA THR A 197 -13.52 1.37 -19.78
C THR A 197 -14.40 2.51 -19.31
N VAL A 198 -13.79 3.69 -19.12
CA VAL A 198 -14.44 4.98 -19.01
C VAL A 198 -13.73 5.95 -19.95
N GLU A 199 -14.52 6.83 -20.56
CA GLU A 199 -14.05 7.98 -21.33
C GLU A 199 -14.58 9.23 -20.61
N GLU A 200 -13.75 10.23 -20.43
CA GLU A 200 -14.19 11.55 -19.96
C GLU A 200 -14.90 12.25 -21.13
N ASN A 201 -16.15 12.68 -20.89
CA ASN A 201 -16.92 13.48 -21.85
C ASN A 201 -16.42 14.94 -21.89
#